data_123a722072c25fc6b8755ce0b3d2e46e
#
_entry.id   123a722072c25fc6b8755ce0b3d2e46e
#
_cell.length_a   1.000
_cell.length_b   1.000
_cell.length_c   1.000
_cell.angle_alpha   90.00
_cell.angle_beta   90.00
_cell.angle_gamma   90.00
#
_symmetry.space_group_name_H-M   'P 1'
#
loop_
_entity.id
_entity.type
_entity.pdbx_description
1 polymer ?
#
loop_
_entity_poly.entity_id
_entity_poly.type
_entity_poly.pdbx_seq_one_letter_code
_entity_poly.pdbx_strand_id
1 'polypeptide(L)'
;GKNYQACCPFHTEKSPSFSVSPDKQFYHCFGCGEHGNAISFLMEFDRLEFPDAIEELASFYSMDVPREQTHQTPAQLKQQHQAYQQKQNDYELMANISRFFQQQLKVASDKQVAIDYLKGRGLSGQIAKNFGIGYISDQWDGMMKVFGQSAETRQQLIDLGMAIQGERNQPYDRFRGRIMFPIHDKRGRVIGFGGRVLGDGTPKYLNSPETRIYHKGQELYGLFEAKQANKQLQQLVVVEGYMEVV
;
A
#
# COMPACT_ATOMS: atom_id res chain seq x y z
N GLY A 1 -36.37 -6.16 -11.54
CA GLY A 1 -36.48 -4.72 -11.29
C GLY A 1 -35.32 -3.97 -11.95
N LYS A 2 -35.42 -2.67 -12.12
CA LYS A 2 -34.41 -1.83 -12.76
C LYS A 2 -33.15 -1.60 -11.87
N ASN A 3 -33.22 -1.96 -10.59
CA ASN A 3 -32.13 -1.77 -9.62
C ASN A 3 -31.34 -3.05 -9.42
N TYR A 4 -30.03 -2.92 -9.19
CA TYR A 4 -29.16 -4.02 -8.77
C TYR A 4 -29.20 -4.14 -7.24
N GLN A 5 -29.02 -5.38 -6.74
CA GLN A 5 -28.95 -5.66 -5.31
C GLN A 5 -27.74 -6.53 -5.00
N ALA A 6 -27.08 -6.23 -3.90
CA ALA A 6 -25.91 -6.97 -3.39
C ALA A 6 -25.88 -6.95 -1.86
N CYS A 7 -25.03 -7.77 -1.24
CA CYS A 7 -24.64 -7.57 0.14
C CYS A 7 -23.85 -6.28 0.27
N CYS A 8 -24.10 -5.54 1.35
CA CYS A 8 -23.48 -4.24 1.56
C CYS A 8 -21.98 -4.37 1.83
N PRO A 9 -21.13 -3.60 1.17
CA PRO A 9 -19.70 -3.59 1.45
C PRO A 9 -19.33 -2.82 2.73
N PHE A 10 -20.26 -2.00 3.26
CA PHE A 10 -20.02 -1.15 4.42
C PHE A 10 -20.40 -1.81 5.76
N HIS A 11 -21.14 -2.92 5.75
CA HIS A 11 -21.42 -3.71 6.96
C HIS A 11 -21.56 -5.19 6.63
N THR A 12 -21.42 -6.04 7.64
CA THR A 12 -21.53 -7.49 7.47
C THR A 12 -22.98 -7.93 7.51
N GLU A 13 -23.44 -8.57 6.43
CA GLU A 13 -24.80 -9.13 6.30
C GLU A 13 -24.79 -10.45 5.51
N LYS A 14 -25.86 -11.23 5.64
CA LYS A 14 -26.04 -12.51 4.94
C LYS A 14 -27.04 -12.43 3.79
N SER A 15 -27.86 -11.39 3.77
CA SER A 15 -28.89 -11.16 2.75
C SER A 15 -28.71 -9.79 2.10
N PRO A 16 -28.92 -9.65 0.77
CA PRO A 16 -28.71 -8.40 0.07
C PRO A 16 -29.62 -7.28 0.59
N SER A 17 -29.04 -6.20 1.11
CA SER A 17 -29.74 -4.97 1.50
C SER A 17 -29.21 -3.72 0.79
N PHE A 18 -28.13 -3.86 0.02
CA PHE A 18 -27.52 -2.78 -0.74
C PHE A 18 -28.13 -2.71 -2.13
N SER A 19 -28.79 -1.60 -2.45
CA SER A 19 -29.47 -1.37 -3.72
C SER A 19 -28.78 -0.26 -4.51
N VAL A 20 -28.51 -0.52 -5.79
CA VAL A 20 -27.92 0.46 -6.74
C VAL A 20 -28.93 0.76 -7.80
N SER A 21 -29.25 2.04 -8.02
CA SER A 21 -30.14 2.53 -9.07
C SER A 21 -29.33 3.20 -10.18
N PRO A 22 -29.13 2.54 -11.35
CA PRO A 22 -28.43 3.15 -12.48
C PRO A 22 -29.15 4.40 -13.01
N ASP A 23 -30.47 4.36 -13.08
CA ASP A 23 -31.29 5.47 -13.61
C ASP A 23 -31.17 6.74 -12.73
N LYS A 24 -31.04 6.54 -11.41
CA LYS A 24 -30.95 7.64 -10.44
C LYS A 24 -29.50 7.95 -10.05
N GLN A 25 -28.55 7.17 -10.52
CA GLN A 25 -27.11 7.35 -10.25
C GLN A 25 -26.78 7.37 -8.75
N PHE A 26 -27.44 6.53 -7.93
CA PHE A 26 -27.16 6.45 -6.51
C PHE A 26 -27.34 5.04 -5.95
N TYR A 27 -26.74 4.81 -4.76
CA TYR A 27 -26.92 3.61 -3.97
C TYR A 27 -27.56 3.92 -2.62
N HIS A 28 -28.24 2.93 -2.04
CA HIS A 28 -28.75 2.97 -0.68
C HIS A 28 -28.73 1.57 -0.07
N CYS A 29 -28.20 1.47 1.13
CA CYS A 29 -28.26 0.26 1.94
C CYS A 29 -29.42 0.32 2.93
N PHE A 30 -30.38 -0.57 2.82
CA PHE A 30 -31.51 -0.68 3.75
C PHE A 30 -31.15 -1.32 5.09
N GLY A 31 -29.95 -1.92 5.21
CA GLY A 31 -29.43 -2.51 6.45
C GLY A 31 -28.76 -1.50 7.37
N CYS A 32 -27.78 -0.74 6.86
CA CYS A 32 -27.03 0.23 7.67
C CYS A 32 -27.36 1.70 7.39
N GLY A 33 -28.21 1.98 6.39
CA GLY A 33 -28.58 3.36 6.01
C GLY A 33 -27.55 4.09 5.16
N GLU A 34 -26.41 3.47 4.83
CA GLU A 34 -25.38 4.08 3.99
C GLU A 34 -25.91 4.35 2.60
N HIS A 35 -25.65 5.55 2.07
CA HIS A 35 -26.19 5.98 0.77
C HIS A 35 -25.32 7.04 0.11
N GLY A 36 -25.37 7.15 -1.21
CA GLY A 36 -24.62 8.16 -1.94
C GLY A 36 -24.58 7.89 -3.44
N ASN A 37 -23.73 8.64 -4.14
CA ASN A 37 -23.42 8.47 -5.55
C ASN A 37 -22.10 7.72 -5.75
N ALA A 38 -21.61 7.55 -6.98
CA ALA A 38 -20.38 6.85 -7.29
C ALA A 38 -19.16 7.48 -6.60
N ILE A 39 -19.12 8.82 -6.49
CA ILE A 39 -18.02 9.53 -5.81
C ILE A 39 -18.07 9.24 -4.31
N SER A 40 -19.26 9.38 -3.68
CA SER A 40 -19.45 9.06 -2.27
C SER A 40 -19.09 7.59 -1.98
N PHE A 41 -19.43 6.68 -2.90
CA PHE A 41 -19.06 5.27 -2.76
C PHE A 41 -17.55 5.08 -2.68
N LEU A 42 -16.79 5.69 -3.58
CA LEU A 42 -15.33 5.62 -3.57
C LEU A 42 -14.73 6.28 -2.33
N MET A 43 -15.29 7.42 -1.90
CA MET A 43 -14.84 8.09 -0.68
C MET A 43 -15.00 7.21 0.55
N GLU A 44 -16.12 6.50 0.69
CA GLU A 44 -16.40 5.64 1.85
C GLU A 44 -15.76 4.24 1.73
N PHE A 45 -15.82 3.63 0.55
CA PHE A 45 -15.33 2.27 0.33
C PHE A 45 -13.80 2.22 0.26
N ASP A 46 -13.20 3.09 -0.57
CA ASP A 46 -11.74 3.20 -0.73
C ASP A 46 -11.12 4.23 0.21
N ARG A 47 -11.95 4.91 1.04
CA ARG A 47 -11.56 5.95 1.99
C ARG A 47 -10.76 7.09 1.35
N LEU A 48 -11.22 7.51 0.18
CA LEU A 48 -10.62 8.57 -0.60
C LEU A 48 -11.10 9.94 -0.14
N GLU A 49 -10.25 10.95 -0.29
CA GLU A 49 -10.67 12.35 -0.29
C GLU A 49 -11.40 12.67 -1.59
N PHE A 50 -12.26 13.68 -1.60
CA PHE A 50 -13.08 14.03 -2.77
C PHE A 50 -12.27 14.20 -4.07
N PRO A 51 -11.13 14.91 -4.09
CA PRO A 51 -10.31 15.03 -5.30
C PRO A 51 -9.78 13.68 -5.80
N ASP A 52 -9.33 12.83 -4.88
CA ASP A 52 -8.81 11.50 -5.19
C ASP A 52 -9.91 10.57 -5.75
N ALA A 53 -11.12 10.63 -5.19
CA ALA A 53 -12.26 9.85 -5.68
C ALA A 53 -12.66 10.27 -7.11
N ILE A 54 -12.58 11.56 -7.43
CA ILE A 54 -12.80 12.04 -8.80
C ILE A 54 -11.72 11.55 -9.75
N GLU A 55 -10.44 11.61 -9.36
CA GLU A 55 -9.33 11.13 -10.19
C GLU A 55 -9.44 9.61 -10.43
N GLU A 56 -9.79 8.84 -9.41
CA GLU A 56 -9.98 7.39 -9.54
C GLU A 56 -11.14 7.07 -10.50
N LEU A 57 -12.28 7.74 -10.33
CA LEU A 57 -13.44 7.54 -11.20
C LEU A 57 -13.14 7.94 -12.66
N ALA A 58 -12.46 9.06 -12.86
CA ALA A 58 -12.04 9.54 -14.18
C ALA A 58 -11.08 8.55 -14.85
N SER A 59 -10.10 8.02 -14.09
CA SER A 59 -9.17 7.00 -14.57
C SER A 59 -9.89 5.74 -15.04
N PHE A 60 -10.89 5.28 -14.26
CA PHE A 60 -11.69 4.10 -14.62
C PHE A 60 -12.42 4.26 -15.97
N TYR A 61 -12.87 5.47 -16.29
CA TYR A 61 -13.54 5.79 -17.55
C TYR A 61 -12.61 6.37 -18.62
N SER A 62 -11.30 6.41 -18.39
CA SER A 62 -10.32 7.03 -19.28
C SER A 62 -10.67 8.50 -19.61
N MET A 63 -11.21 9.22 -18.62
CA MET A 63 -11.59 10.62 -18.73
C MET A 63 -10.54 11.50 -18.06
N ASP A 64 -10.27 12.66 -18.65
CA ASP A 64 -9.48 13.69 -17.98
C ASP A 64 -10.35 14.50 -17.02
N VAL A 65 -9.88 14.68 -15.78
CA VAL A 65 -10.56 15.55 -14.81
C VAL A 65 -10.39 17.00 -15.23
N PRO A 66 -11.47 17.73 -15.54
CA PRO A 66 -11.39 19.14 -15.84
C PRO A 66 -10.86 19.89 -14.61
N ARG A 67 -9.67 20.43 -14.69
CA ARG A 67 -9.16 21.38 -13.69
C ARG A 67 -9.47 22.80 -14.17
N GLU A 68 -9.82 23.69 -13.24
CA GLU A 68 -9.93 25.10 -13.60
C GLU A 68 -8.71 25.51 -14.39
N GLN A 69 -8.92 26.18 -15.53
CA GLN A 69 -7.88 26.55 -16.48
C GLN A 69 -6.91 27.56 -15.83
N THR A 70 -6.01 27.06 -15.00
CA THR A 70 -4.71 27.70 -14.91
C THR A 70 -4.06 27.49 -16.25
N HIS A 71 -3.49 28.53 -16.85
CA HIS A 71 -2.87 28.55 -18.19
C HIS A 71 -1.74 27.50 -18.33
N GLN A 72 -2.10 26.22 -18.29
CA GLN A 72 -1.13 25.14 -18.43
C GLN A 72 -0.87 24.89 -19.91
N THR A 73 0.38 24.88 -20.27
CA THR A 73 0.81 24.55 -21.63
C THR A 73 0.59 23.05 -21.89
N PRO A 74 0.42 22.63 -23.16
CA PRO A 74 0.35 21.21 -23.52
C PRO A 74 1.52 20.37 -22.98
N ALA A 75 2.69 21.00 -22.86
CA ALA A 75 3.89 20.37 -22.27
C ALA A 75 3.71 20.09 -20.77
N GLN A 76 3.12 21.01 -20.01
CA GLN A 76 2.84 20.84 -18.58
C GLN A 76 1.79 19.75 -18.33
N LEU A 77 0.75 19.68 -19.16
CA LEU A 77 -0.26 18.61 -19.09
C LEU A 77 0.36 17.23 -19.35
N LYS A 78 1.21 17.13 -20.39
CA LYS A 78 1.94 15.89 -20.68
C LYS A 78 2.84 15.47 -19.52
N GLN A 79 3.54 16.42 -18.92
CA GLN A 79 4.41 16.16 -17.76
C GLN A 79 3.61 15.68 -16.53
N GLN A 80 2.45 16.28 -16.25
CA GLN A 80 1.57 15.84 -15.17
C GLN A 80 1.06 14.43 -15.40
N HIS A 81 0.60 14.12 -16.61
CA HIS A 81 0.15 12.78 -16.96
C HIS A 81 1.27 11.75 -16.82
N GLN A 82 2.48 12.06 -17.26
CA GLN A 82 3.64 11.19 -17.08
C GLN A 82 3.97 10.97 -15.60
N ALA A 83 3.94 12.03 -14.78
CA ALA A 83 4.17 11.93 -13.34
C ALA A 83 3.10 11.08 -12.64
N TYR A 84 1.84 11.20 -13.06
CA TYR A 84 0.76 10.36 -12.55
C TYR A 84 0.97 8.88 -12.90
N GLN A 85 1.23 8.57 -14.17
CA GLN A 85 1.53 7.21 -14.62
C GLN A 85 2.73 6.60 -13.88
N GLN A 86 3.78 7.42 -13.69
CA GLN A 86 4.94 6.99 -12.93
C GLN A 86 4.58 6.60 -11.49
N LYS A 87 3.75 7.38 -10.81
CA LYS A 87 3.27 7.04 -9.45
C LYS A 87 2.46 5.75 -9.44
N GLN A 88 1.59 5.52 -10.41
CA GLN A 88 0.82 4.26 -10.50
C GLN A 88 1.75 3.05 -10.66
N ASN A 89 2.73 3.14 -11.56
CA ASN A 89 3.74 2.10 -11.74
C ASN A 89 4.54 1.85 -10.45
N ASP A 90 4.82 2.91 -9.67
CA ASP A 90 5.52 2.79 -8.39
C ASP A 90 4.69 2.03 -7.34
N TYR A 91 3.41 2.35 -7.21
CA TYR A 91 2.51 1.64 -6.30
C TYR A 91 2.38 0.16 -6.69
N GLU A 92 2.26 -0.14 -7.97
CA GLU A 92 2.19 -1.52 -8.44
C GLU A 92 3.49 -2.29 -8.14
N LEU A 93 4.65 -1.70 -8.39
CA LEU A 93 5.94 -2.31 -8.08
C LEU A 93 6.09 -2.55 -6.58
N MET A 94 5.75 -1.57 -5.73
CA MET A 94 5.83 -1.71 -4.28
C MET A 94 4.87 -2.78 -3.74
N ALA A 95 3.67 -2.90 -4.30
CA ALA A 95 2.73 -3.97 -3.96
C ALA A 95 3.27 -5.36 -4.35
N ASN A 96 3.92 -5.47 -5.52
CA ASN A 96 4.57 -6.70 -5.96
C ASN A 96 5.73 -7.09 -5.04
N ILE A 97 6.57 -6.13 -4.64
CA ILE A 97 7.66 -6.34 -3.69
C ILE A 97 7.11 -6.78 -2.32
N SER A 98 6.03 -6.19 -1.85
CA SER A 98 5.39 -6.61 -0.60
C SER A 98 4.92 -8.06 -0.67
N ARG A 99 4.27 -8.46 -1.76
CA ARG A 99 3.87 -9.86 -2.00
C ARG A 99 5.07 -10.81 -2.05
N PHE A 100 6.16 -10.38 -2.67
CA PHE A 100 7.41 -11.13 -2.69
C PHE A 100 7.96 -11.35 -1.27
N PHE A 101 8.06 -10.32 -0.43
CA PHE A 101 8.53 -10.49 0.96
C PHE A 101 7.62 -11.40 1.78
N GLN A 102 6.30 -11.29 1.64
CA GLN A 102 5.36 -12.20 2.28
C GLN A 102 5.54 -13.66 1.81
N GLN A 103 5.83 -13.85 0.53
CA GLN A 103 6.13 -15.19 -0.01
C GLN A 103 7.46 -15.71 0.52
N GLN A 104 8.50 -14.89 0.62
CA GLN A 104 9.80 -15.30 1.18
C GLN A 104 9.66 -15.78 2.63
N LEU A 105 8.80 -15.17 3.44
CA LEU A 105 8.51 -15.67 4.80
C LEU A 105 7.93 -17.10 4.81
N LYS A 106 7.37 -17.58 3.69
CA LYS A 106 6.81 -18.93 3.56
C LYS A 106 7.78 -19.92 2.92
N VAL A 107 8.62 -19.48 1.97
CA VAL A 107 9.41 -20.38 1.11
C VAL A 107 10.93 -20.28 1.26
N ALA A 108 11.46 -19.16 1.81
CA ALA A 108 12.90 -18.99 1.96
C ALA A 108 13.53 -20.13 2.78
N SER A 109 14.71 -20.58 2.42
CA SER A 109 15.42 -21.69 3.10
C SER A 109 15.74 -21.39 4.55
N ASP A 110 15.98 -20.11 4.86
CA ASP A 110 16.34 -19.56 6.18
C ASP A 110 15.16 -18.91 6.92
N LYS A 111 13.94 -19.04 6.40
CA LYS A 111 12.69 -18.45 6.96
C LYS A 111 12.44 -18.79 8.42
N GLN A 112 12.94 -19.92 8.90
CA GLN A 112 12.64 -20.40 10.24
C GLN A 112 13.11 -19.40 11.30
N VAL A 113 14.27 -18.76 11.09
CA VAL A 113 14.79 -17.72 12.01
C VAL A 113 13.82 -16.55 12.13
N ALA A 114 13.20 -16.12 11.01
CA ALA A 114 12.22 -15.05 11.01
C ALA A 114 10.91 -15.48 11.70
N ILE A 115 10.45 -16.71 11.44
CA ILE A 115 9.23 -17.26 12.04
C ILE A 115 9.41 -17.39 13.56
N ASP A 116 10.53 -17.92 14.02
CA ASP A 116 10.80 -18.10 15.46
C ASP A 116 10.93 -16.76 16.16
N TYR A 117 11.55 -15.79 15.52
CA TYR A 117 11.62 -14.43 16.05
C TYR A 117 10.22 -13.81 16.21
N LEU A 118 9.37 -13.89 15.19
CA LEU A 118 8.00 -13.35 15.23
C LEU A 118 7.16 -14.05 16.31
N LYS A 119 7.24 -15.38 16.42
CA LYS A 119 6.59 -16.16 17.48
C LYS A 119 7.09 -15.79 18.87
N GLY A 120 8.41 -15.64 19.04
CA GLY A 120 9.01 -15.23 20.29
C GLY A 120 8.59 -13.82 20.74
N ARG A 121 8.11 -13.00 19.81
CA ARG A 121 7.53 -11.67 20.08
C ARG A 121 6.01 -11.70 20.24
N GLY A 122 5.38 -12.89 20.23
CA GLY A 122 3.95 -13.05 20.42
C GLY A 122 3.10 -12.89 19.16
N LEU A 123 3.71 -12.71 17.97
CA LEU A 123 2.97 -12.51 16.74
C LEU A 123 2.47 -13.84 16.18
N SER A 124 1.18 -13.93 15.96
CA SER A 124 0.56 -15.06 15.26
C SER A 124 0.71 -14.92 13.74
N GLY A 125 0.56 -16.05 13.02
CA GLY A 125 0.53 -16.02 11.55
C GLY A 125 -0.63 -15.18 11.00
N GLN A 126 -1.75 -15.07 11.72
CA GLN A 126 -2.87 -14.21 11.32
C GLN A 126 -2.52 -12.73 11.44
N ILE A 127 -1.86 -12.34 12.51
CA ILE A 127 -1.37 -10.96 12.69
C ILE A 127 -0.36 -10.62 11.58
N ALA A 128 0.63 -11.50 11.35
CA ALA A 128 1.61 -11.29 10.29
C ALA A 128 0.95 -11.13 8.91
N LYS A 129 -0.13 -11.89 8.64
CA LYS A 129 -0.91 -11.76 7.41
C LYS A 129 -1.67 -10.44 7.34
N ASN A 130 -2.33 -10.01 8.42
CA ASN A 130 -3.12 -8.77 8.45
C ASN A 130 -2.26 -7.53 8.22
N PHE A 131 -1.04 -7.51 8.76
CA PHE A 131 -0.08 -6.42 8.57
C PHE A 131 0.83 -6.60 7.36
N GLY A 132 0.65 -7.66 6.57
CA GLY A 132 1.47 -7.93 5.40
C GLY A 132 2.96 -8.16 5.69
N ILE A 133 3.28 -8.62 6.90
CA ILE A 133 4.68 -8.84 7.33
C ILE A 133 5.33 -9.88 6.44
N GLY A 134 6.55 -9.56 5.99
CA GLY A 134 7.35 -10.41 5.14
C GLY A 134 8.75 -10.64 5.68
N TYR A 135 9.57 -11.28 4.86
CA TYR A 135 10.97 -11.56 5.15
C TYR A 135 11.81 -11.42 3.89
N ILE A 136 13.05 -11.04 4.05
CA ILE A 136 14.08 -11.15 3.02
C ILE A 136 15.35 -11.73 3.62
N SER A 137 15.90 -12.77 2.98
CA SER A 137 17.17 -13.40 3.33
C SER A 137 18.33 -12.45 3.18
N ASP A 138 19.48 -12.77 3.83
CA ASP A 138 20.70 -11.97 3.73
C ASP A 138 21.46 -12.23 2.42
N GLN A 139 20.76 -12.09 1.30
CA GLN A 139 21.34 -12.15 -0.04
C GLN A 139 21.57 -10.75 -0.57
N TRP A 140 22.67 -10.57 -1.32
CA TRP A 140 23.07 -9.26 -1.83
C TRP A 140 22.09 -8.65 -2.84
N ASP A 141 21.45 -9.49 -3.64
CA ASP A 141 20.64 -9.12 -4.81
C ASP A 141 19.38 -9.99 -4.98
N GLY A 142 18.84 -10.54 -3.89
CA GLY A 142 17.70 -11.46 -3.92
C GLY A 142 16.45 -10.85 -4.54
N MET A 143 16.10 -9.62 -4.18
CA MET A 143 15.00 -8.87 -4.76
C MET A 143 15.36 -8.34 -6.16
N MET A 144 16.59 -7.82 -6.33
CA MET A 144 17.05 -7.28 -7.60
C MET A 144 17.03 -8.32 -8.72
N LYS A 145 17.30 -9.59 -8.44
CA LYS A 145 17.18 -10.70 -9.43
C LYS A 145 15.76 -10.88 -9.94
N VAL A 146 14.77 -10.61 -9.12
CA VAL A 146 13.36 -10.75 -9.47
C VAL A 146 12.83 -9.53 -10.21
N PHE A 147 13.08 -8.34 -9.68
CA PHE A 147 12.45 -7.11 -10.16
C PHE A 147 13.37 -6.22 -11.02
N GLY A 148 14.68 -6.36 -10.92
CA GLY A 148 15.67 -5.51 -11.61
C GLY A 148 16.05 -6.01 -13.01
N GLN A 149 15.10 -6.49 -13.81
CA GLN A 149 15.39 -7.14 -15.09
C GLN A 149 15.77 -6.15 -16.22
N SER A 150 15.28 -4.91 -16.16
CA SER A 150 15.65 -3.85 -17.11
C SER A 150 16.39 -2.69 -16.42
N ALA A 151 17.01 -1.83 -17.20
CA ALA A 151 17.65 -0.61 -16.68
C ALA A 151 16.63 0.31 -16.01
N GLU A 152 15.42 0.42 -16.60
CA GLU A 152 14.33 1.23 -16.08
C GLU A 152 13.84 0.72 -14.71
N THR A 153 13.58 -0.59 -14.59
CA THR A 153 13.13 -1.16 -13.30
C THR A 153 14.22 -1.09 -12.23
N ARG A 154 15.50 -1.23 -12.59
CA ARG A 154 16.62 -1.00 -11.66
C ARG A 154 16.65 0.43 -11.14
N GLN A 155 16.50 1.42 -12.03
CA GLN A 155 16.44 2.82 -11.64
C GLN A 155 15.21 3.09 -10.76
N GLN A 156 14.05 2.55 -11.12
CA GLN A 156 12.83 2.67 -10.32
C GLN A 156 13.00 2.11 -8.90
N LEU A 157 13.65 0.95 -8.75
CA LEU A 157 13.97 0.37 -7.43
C LEU A 157 14.90 1.25 -6.61
N ILE A 158 15.88 1.90 -7.25
CA ILE A 158 16.77 2.88 -6.58
C ILE A 158 15.97 4.10 -6.14
N ASP A 159 15.15 4.67 -7.03
CA ASP A 159 14.31 5.85 -6.75
C ASP A 159 13.31 5.61 -5.63
N LEU A 160 12.78 4.39 -5.51
CA LEU A 160 11.89 3.95 -4.44
C LEU A 160 12.63 3.50 -3.17
N GLY A 161 13.96 3.59 -3.16
CA GLY A 161 14.77 3.23 -2.01
C GLY A 161 14.74 1.74 -1.66
N MET A 162 14.42 0.87 -2.61
CA MET A 162 14.46 -0.58 -2.46
C MET A 162 15.83 -1.14 -2.80
N ALA A 163 16.58 -0.45 -3.65
CA ALA A 163 17.95 -0.77 -3.99
C ALA A 163 18.88 0.42 -3.71
N ILE A 164 20.16 0.13 -3.58
CA ILE A 164 21.24 1.11 -3.42
C ILE A 164 22.15 1.00 -4.63
N GLN A 165 22.50 2.16 -5.21
CA GLN A 165 23.51 2.24 -6.25
C GLN A 165 24.89 1.89 -5.65
N GLY A 166 25.41 0.74 -6.02
CA GLY A 166 26.73 0.29 -5.59
C GLY A 166 27.86 0.85 -6.44
N GLU A 167 29.08 0.56 -6.01
CA GLU A 167 30.29 0.81 -6.80
C GLU A 167 30.21 0.05 -8.13
N ARG A 168 30.90 0.55 -9.16
CA ARG A 168 30.92 -0.04 -10.51
C ARG A 168 29.55 -0.19 -11.18
N ASN A 169 28.58 0.68 -10.81
CA ASN A 169 27.25 0.69 -11.39
C ASN A 169 26.42 -0.61 -11.20
N GLN A 170 26.71 -1.37 -10.14
CA GLN A 170 25.96 -2.57 -9.79
C GLN A 170 25.07 -2.30 -8.56
N PRO A 171 23.75 -2.11 -8.75
CA PRO A 171 22.84 -1.89 -7.64
C PRO A 171 22.62 -3.19 -6.86
N TYR A 172 22.38 -3.05 -5.55
CA TYR A 172 22.11 -4.14 -4.63
C TYR A 172 20.92 -3.85 -3.71
N ASP A 173 20.37 -4.90 -3.10
CA ASP A 173 19.21 -4.80 -2.23
C ASP A 173 19.51 -3.95 -0.99
N ARG A 174 18.66 -2.96 -0.73
CA ARG A 174 18.74 -2.13 0.47
C ARG A 174 18.44 -2.91 1.74
N PHE A 175 17.45 -3.79 1.68
CA PHE A 175 17.01 -4.62 2.80
C PHE A 175 17.53 -6.04 2.63
N ARG A 176 18.22 -6.55 3.65
CA ARG A 176 18.81 -7.89 3.67
C ARG A 176 18.78 -8.46 5.07
N GLY A 177 18.46 -9.75 5.23
CA GLY A 177 18.39 -10.43 6.53
C GLY A 177 17.39 -9.79 7.49
N ARG A 178 16.21 -9.35 6.97
CA ARG A 178 15.27 -8.54 7.75
C ARG A 178 13.85 -9.06 7.67
N ILE A 179 13.13 -8.89 8.77
CA ILE A 179 11.67 -8.89 8.77
C ILE A 179 11.20 -7.58 8.18
N MET A 180 10.26 -7.66 7.24
CA MET A 180 9.78 -6.53 6.46
C MET A 180 8.37 -6.14 6.88
N PHE A 181 8.19 -4.88 7.24
CA PHE A 181 6.92 -4.25 7.62
C PHE A 181 6.52 -3.29 6.51
N PRO A 182 5.50 -3.61 5.69
CA PRO A 182 5.03 -2.69 4.65
C PRO A 182 4.38 -1.47 5.31
N ILE A 183 4.73 -0.30 4.84
CA ILE A 183 4.12 0.96 5.26
C ILE A 183 3.02 1.27 4.25
N HIS A 184 1.79 1.42 4.74
CA HIS A 184 0.63 1.72 3.92
C HIS A 184 0.25 3.19 4.03
N ASP A 185 -0.15 3.78 2.91
CA ASP A 185 -0.82 5.07 2.92
C ASP A 185 -2.29 4.94 3.38
N LYS A 186 -3.04 6.04 3.43
CA LYS A 186 -4.45 6.05 3.84
C LYS A 186 -5.35 5.17 2.96
N ARG A 187 -4.94 4.86 1.73
CA ARG A 187 -5.64 4.03 0.73
C ARG A 187 -5.23 2.55 0.81
N GLY A 188 -4.29 2.18 1.66
CA GLY A 188 -3.76 0.82 1.77
C GLY A 188 -2.75 0.46 0.69
N ARG A 189 -2.23 1.43 -0.05
CA ARG A 189 -1.16 1.20 -1.02
C ARG A 189 0.18 1.14 -0.29
N VAL A 190 1.02 0.20 -0.65
CA VAL A 190 2.38 0.09 -0.08
C VAL A 190 3.24 1.22 -0.64
N ILE A 191 3.75 2.07 0.25
CA ILE A 191 4.55 3.25 -0.09
C ILE A 191 6.01 3.16 0.36
N GLY A 192 6.30 2.25 1.28
CA GLY A 192 7.63 2.03 1.84
C GLY A 192 7.68 0.80 2.71
N PHE A 193 8.82 0.58 3.31
CA PHE A 193 9.04 -0.53 4.25
C PHE A 193 9.88 -0.10 5.45
N GLY A 194 9.56 -0.68 6.60
CA GLY A 194 10.46 -0.81 7.73
C GLY A 194 11.09 -2.21 7.73
N GLY A 195 12.39 -2.31 7.98
CA GLY A 195 13.10 -3.58 8.03
C GLY A 195 13.77 -3.80 9.38
N ARG A 196 13.37 -4.82 10.14
CA ARG A 196 13.99 -5.23 11.39
C ARG A 196 15.04 -6.30 11.11
N VAL A 197 16.31 -6.04 11.44
CA VAL A 197 17.36 -7.04 11.28
C VAL A 197 17.19 -8.22 12.26
N LEU A 198 17.49 -9.41 11.80
CA LEU A 198 17.58 -10.60 12.63
C LEU A 198 19.03 -10.76 13.11
N GLY A 199 19.22 -11.06 14.40
CA GLY A 199 20.54 -11.11 15.06
C GLY A 199 21.10 -9.73 15.39
N ASP A 200 22.44 -9.61 15.43
CA ASP A 200 23.19 -8.44 15.92
C ASP A 200 23.53 -7.41 14.84
N GLY A 201 22.91 -7.52 13.67
CA GLY A 201 23.11 -6.58 12.56
C GLY A 201 22.72 -5.14 12.88
N THR A 202 23.42 -4.19 12.29
CA THR A 202 23.15 -2.74 12.44
C THR A 202 22.81 -2.10 11.10
N PRO A 203 21.90 -1.12 11.07
CA PRO A 203 21.03 -0.65 12.17
C PRO A 203 19.95 -1.68 12.50
N LYS A 204 19.50 -1.70 13.77
CA LYS A 204 18.43 -2.59 14.25
C LYS A 204 17.16 -2.44 13.44
N TYR A 205 16.75 -1.21 13.14
CA TYR A 205 15.67 -0.86 12.23
C TYR A 205 16.20 -0.03 11.07
N LEU A 206 15.78 -0.36 9.88
CA LEU A 206 16.09 0.38 8.66
C LEU A 206 14.77 0.72 7.96
N ASN A 207 14.53 2.00 7.68
CA ASN A 207 13.34 2.46 6.99
C ASN A 207 13.68 2.83 5.54
N SER A 208 12.64 2.77 4.67
CA SER A 208 12.71 3.39 3.36
C SER A 208 13.10 4.86 3.47
N PRO A 209 13.89 5.41 2.55
CA PRO A 209 14.16 6.85 2.48
C PRO A 209 12.90 7.62 2.05
N GLU A 210 12.95 8.94 2.06
CA GLU A 210 11.97 9.79 1.38
C GLU A 210 11.95 9.45 -0.11
N THR A 211 10.75 9.33 -0.68
CA THR A 211 10.55 9.05 -2.10
C THR A 211 9.39 9.88 -2.64
N ARG A 212 9.10 9.83 -3.94
CA ARG A 212 7.95 10.53 -4.53
C ARG A 212 6.59 9.99 -4.10
N ILE A 213 6.54 8.82 -3.44
CA ILE A 213 5.31 8.20 -2.90
C ILE A 213 5.34 8.00 -1.39
N TYR A 214 6.46 8.29 -0.71
CA TYR A 214 6.61 8.10 0.73
C TYR A 214 7.24 9.31 1.41
N HIS A 215 6.50 9.95 2.32
CA HIS A 215 6.93 11.09 3.13
C HIS A 215 6.77 10.73 4.60
N LYS A 216 7.88 10.45 5.30
CA LYS A 216 7.90 9.96 6.69
C LYS A 216 7.09 10.81 7.66
N GLY A 217 7.16 12.14 7.50
CA GLY A 217 6.44 13.08 8.37
C GLY A 217 4.93 13.13 8.16
N GLN A 218 4.41 12.45 7.14
CA GLN A 218 2.98 12.47 6.78
C GLN A 218 2.30 11.12 7.01
N GLU A 219 3.07 10.06 7.31
CA GLU A 219 2.56 8.71 7.41
C GLU A 219 2.74 8.13 8.81
N LEU A 220 1.72 7.45 9.28
CA LEU A 220 1.72 6.76 10.57
C LEU A 220 1.52 5.26 10.33
N TYR A 221 2.54 4.46 10.66
CA TYR A 221 2.47 3.00 10.53
C TYR A 221 1.31 2.41 11.33
N GLY A 222 0.58 1.49 10.73
CA GLY A 222 -0.56 0.82 11.36
C GLY A 222 -1.87 1.62 11.33
N LEU A 223 -1.87 2.87 10.85
CA LEU A 223 -3.10 3.67 10.79
C LEU A 223 -4.12 3.10 9.81
N PHE A 224 -3.68 2.60 8.66
CA PHE A 224 -4.54 1.94 7.70
C PHE A 224 -5.16 0.67 8.31
N GLU A 225 -4.37 -0.19 8.90
CA GLU A 225 -4.81 -1.43 9.56
C GLU A 225 -5.77 -1.14 10.71
N ALA A 226 -5.48 -0.13 11.53
CA ALA A 226 -6.37 0.30 12.62
C ALA A 226 -7.73 0.76 12.09
N LYS A 227 -7.75 1.53 10.99
CA LYS A 227 -8.99 1.95 10.32
C LYS A 227 -9.74 0.80 9.67
N GLN A 228 -9.05 -0.22 9.16
CA GLN A 228 -9.68 -1.43 8.63
C GLN A 228 -10.33 -2.27 9.72
N ALA A 229 -9.67 -2.38 10.87
CA ALA A 229 -10.20 -3.15 12.00
C ALA A 229 -11.35 -2.43 12.72
N ASN A 230 -11.40 -1.09 12.69
CA ASN A 230 -12.36 -0.28 13.44
C ASN A 230 -13.06 0.73 12.53
N LYS A 231 -14.37 0.61 12.39
CA LYS A 231 -15.18 1.55 11.58
C LYS A 231 -15.18 2.98 12.15
N GLN A 232 -15.10 3.11 13.47
CA GLN A 232 -15.03 4.40 14.16
C GLN A 232 -13.90 4.37 15.18
N LEU A 233 -12.83 5.08 14.90
CA LEU A 233 -11.71 5.24 15.82
C LEU A 233 -12.04 6.31 16.85
N GLN A 234 -12.33 5.91 18.08
CA GLN A 234 -12.58 6.84 19.20
C GLN A 234 -11.28 7.25 19.90
N GLN A 235 -10.25 6.40 19.83
CA GLN A 235 -8.97 6.63 20.47
C GLN A 235 -7.86 5.97 19.65
N LEU A 236 -6.70 6.62 19.58
CA LEU A 236 -5.46 6.07 19.04
C LEU A 236 -4.38 6.11 20.11
N VAL A 237 -3.66 5.00 20.26
CA VAL A 237 -2.45 4.93 21.07
C VAL A 237 -1.26 4.96 20.12
N VAL A 238 -0.40 5.95 20.29
CA VAL A 238 0.83 6.09 19.49
C VAL A 238 1.99 5.48 20.26
N VAL A 239 2.77 4.63 19.58
CA VAL A 239 3.94 3.93 20.12
C VAL A 239 5.15 4.16 19.20
N GLU A 240 6.36 3.84 19.66
CA GLU A 240 7.59 4.21 18.93
C GLU A 240 7.97 3.24 17.80
N GLY A 241 7.66 1.95 17.93
CA GLY A 241 8.19 0.93 17.02
C GLY A 241 7.14 0.07 16.34
N TYR A 242 7.54 -0.57 15.25
CA TYR A 242 6.69 -1.47 14.45
C TYR A 242 6.11 -2.63 15.26
N MET A 243 6.91 -3.18 16.18
CA MET A 243 6.53 -4.36 16.97
C MET A 243 5.54 -4.03 18.09
N GLU A 244 5.47 -2.79 18.51
CA GLU A 244 4.53 -2.30 19.51
C GLU A 244 3.16 -1.96 18.90
N VAL A 245 3.12 -1.72 17.56
CA VAL A 245 1.89 -1.48 16.80
C VAL A 245 1.19 -2.78 16.45
N VAL A 246 1.96 -3.82 16.15
CA VAL A 246 1.49 -5.11 15.65
C VAL A 246 1.14 -6.04 16.82
#